data_d6dda4bb07e214e08a6e857bf46bc20f
#
_entry.id   d6dda4bb07e214e08a6e857bf46bc20f
#
_cell.length_a   1.000
_cell.length_b   1.000
_cell.length_c   1.000
_cell.angle_alpha   90.00
_cell.angle_beta   90.00
_cell.angle_gamma   90.00
#
_symmetry.space_group_name_H-M   'P 1'
#
loop_
_entity.id
_entity.type
_entity.pdbx_description
1 polymer ?
#
loop_
_entity_poly.entity_id
_entity_poly.type
_entity_poly.pdbx_seq_one_letter_code
_entity_poly.pdbx_strand_id
1 'polypeptide(L)'
;MEIYLMQHGPSLPKEQDPDEGLSPEGEERIHTSGRALKKMGIDFDAILASTKKRSRQTAAIIAQEVGFSPAKIIETERVKAMTPPEETVKALAEMPGYTKVLIAGHLPSLAEVASFLLTEGSKAKVEFERGGCCRIDVEELPTHSGRLRWYLTPEQLQLIAS
;
A
#
# COMPACT_ATOMS: atom_id res chain seq x y z
N MET A 1 -4.29 14.11 5.88
CA MET A 1 -3.93 12.67 5.96
C MET A 1 -2.86 12.35 4.93
N GLU A 2 -1.87 11.58 5.31
CA GLU A 2 -0.88 11.02 4.41
C GLU A 2 -1.33 9.60 4.05
N ILE A 3 -1.56 9.35 2.78
CA ILE A 3 -1.99 8.04 2.29
C ILE A 3 -0.83 7.42 1.53
N TYR A 4 -0.39 6.26 1.98
CA TYR A 4 0.67 5.49 1.35
C TYR A 4 0.05 4.28 0.66
N LEU A 5 0.38 4.09 -0.61
CA LEU A 5 -0.13 2.99 -1.41
C LEU A 5 1.05 2.12 -1.86
N MET A 6 0.99 0.84 -1.52
CA MET A 6 2.03 -0.12 -1.89
C MET A 6 1.40 -1.36 -2.52
N GLN A 7 1.85 -1.73 -3.71
CA GLN A 7 1.48 -3.01 -4.30
C GLN A 7 2.20 -4.14 -3.56
N HIS A 8 1.50 -5.24 -3.29
CA HIS A 8 2.09 -6.42 -2.66
C HIS A 8 3.35 -6.87 -3.41
N GLY A 9 4.22 -7.58 -2.70
CA GLY A 9 5.46 -8.11 -3.29
C GLY A 9 5.21 -9.22 -4.30
N PRO A 10 6.28 -9.65 -5.01
CA PRO A 10 6.23 -10.83 -5.88
C PRO A 10 5.70 -12.06 -5.15
N SER A 11 4.82 -12.81 -5.81
CA SER A 11 4.15 -13.96 -5.24
C SER A 11 4.49 -15.25 -5.97
N LEU A 12 4.28 -16.37 -5.29
CA LEU A 12 4.41 -17.70 -5.87
C LEU A 12 3.25 -17.98 -6.83
N PRO A 13 3.49 -18.77 -7.90
CA PRO A 13 2.41 -19.21 -8.75
C PRO A 13 1.52 -20.22 -8.02
N LYS A 14 0.27 -20.39 -8.48
CA LYS A 14 -0.71 -21.30 -7.86
C LYS A 14 -0.21 -22.72 -7.74
N GLU A 15 0.62 -23.18 -8.67
CA GLU A 15 1.19 -24.52 -8.68
C GLU A 15 2.12 -24.79 -7.49
N GLN A 16 2.74 -23.73 -6.96
CA GLN A 16 3.63 -23.83 -5.79
C GLN A 16 2.93 -23.47 -4.49
N ASP A 17 1.99 -22.53 -4.53
CA ASP A 17 1.16 -22.12 -3.40
C ASP A 17 -0.24 -21.79 -3.91
N PRO A 18 -1.27 -22.60 -3.58
CA PRO A 18 -2.64 -22.31 -4.02
C PRO A 18 -3.16 -20.94 -3.59
N ASP A 19 -2.65 -20.40 -2.49
CA ASP A 19 -3.03 -19.09 -1.97
C ASP A 19 -2.17 -17.95 -2.50
N GLU A 20 -1.21 -18.26 -3.37
CA GLU A 20 -0.32 -17.28 -4.01
C GLU A 20 0.33 -16.32 -3.01
N GLY A 21 0.91 -16.86 -1.95
CA GLY A 21 1.68 -16.08 -0.99
C GLY A 21 2.97 -15.53 -1.60
N LEU A 22 3.66 -14.67 -0.88
CA LEU A 22 4.92 -14.10 -1.33
C LEU A 22 5.95 -15.18 -1.61
N SER A 23 6.73 -15.01 -2.67
CA SER A 23 7.91 -15.82 -2.91
C SER A 23 9.02 -15.42 -1.92
N PRO A 24 10.07 -16.24 -1.72
CA PRO A 24 11.22 -15.83 -0.91
C PRO A 24 11.83 -14.52 -1.38
N GLU A 25 11.95 -14.32 -2.70
CA GLU A 25 12.39 -13.07 -3.29
C GLU A 25 11.42 -11.93 -2.98
N GLY A 26 10.11 -12.19 -3.02
CA GLY A 26 9.08 -11.23 -2.68
C GLY A 26 9.16 -10.78 -1.22
N GLU A 27 9.36 -11.72 -0.29
CA GLU A 27 9.53 -11.40 1.12
C GLU A 27 10.74 -10.49 1.32
N GLU A 28 11.88 -10.82 0.72
CA GLU A 28 13.11 -10.01 0.83
C GLU A 28 12.91 -8.61 0.24
N ARG A 29 12.23 -8.51 -0.89
CA ARG A 29 11.93 -7.22 -1.50
C ARG A 29 11.10 -6.33 -0.57
N ILE A 30 10.08 -6.90 0.08
CA ILE A 30 9.23 -6.13 1.00
C ILE A 30 9.98 -5.75 2.27
N HIS A 31 10.84 -6.63 2.79
CA HIS A 31 11.72 -6.25 3.90
C HIS A 31 12.58 -5.05 3.53
N THR A 32 13.15 -5.04 2.34
CA THR A 32 13.94 -3.93 1.82
C THR A 32 13.13 -2.65 1.72
N SER A 33 11.90 -2.73 1.17
CA SER A 33 10.99 -1.59 1.11
C SER A 33 10.70 -1.04 2.51
N GLY A 34 10.43 -1.92 3.46
CA GLY A 34 10.16 -1.54 4.86
C GLY A 34 11.36 -0.86 5.52
N ARG A 35 12.57 -1.39 5.31
CA ARG A 35 13.79 -0.76 5.84
C ARG A 35 14.00 0.64 5.26
N ALA A 36 13.70 0.81 3.97
CA ALA A 36 13.78 2.12 3.32
C ALA A 36 12.79 3.11 3.96
N LEU A 37 11.53 2.70 4.13
CA LEU A 37 10.52 3.56 4.77
C LEU A 37 10.94 3.95 6.19
N LYS A 38 11.50 3.01 6.95
CA LYS A 38 12.01 3.30 8.28
C LYS A 38 13.16 4.32 8.26
N LYS A 39 14.11 4.16 7.33
CA LYS A 39 15.22 5.13 7.16
C LYS A 39 14.70 6.53 6.79
N MET A 40 13.60 6.61 6.05
CA MET A 40 12.97 7.87 5.70
C MET A 40 12.20 8.49 6.87
N GLY A 41 12.15 7.82 8.02
CA GLY A 41 11.42 8.29 9.20
C GLY A 41 9.90 8.14 9.07
N ILE A 42 9.44 7.23 8.21
CA ILE A 42 8.01 7.01 7.98
C ILE A 42 7.47 6.01 9.00
N ASP A 43 6.38 6.37 9.63
CA ASP A 43 5.59 5.53 10.52
C ASP A 43 4.11 5.61 10.12
N PHE A 44 3.29 4.73 10.68
CA PHE A 44 1.87 4.66 10.34
C PHE A 44 0.99 4.62 11.58
N ASP A 45 -0.20 5.24 11.47
CA ASP A 45 -1.28 5.12 12.47
C ASP A 45 -2.14 3.88 12.18
N ALA A 46 -2.23 3.49 10.91
CA ALA A 46 -2.98 2.31 10.47
C ALA A 46 -2.35 1.69 9.24
N ILE A 47 -2.47 0.37 9.15
CA ILE A 47 -2.08 -0.40 7.95
C ILE A 47 -3.28 -1.26 7.56
N LEU A 48 -3.72 -1.11 6.31
CA LEU A 48 -4.80 -1.90 5.72
C LEU A 48 -4.23 -2.91 4.75
N ALA A 49 -4.77 -4.11 4.77
CA ALA A 49 -4.46 -5.17 3.82
C ALA A 49 -5.76 -5.80 3.32
N SER A 50 -5.72 -6.38 2.12
CA SER A 50 -6.80 -7.24 1.68
C SER A 50 -6.72 -8.59 2.38
N THR A 51 -7.73 -9.43 2.18
CA THR A 51 -7.78 -10.78 2.74
C THR A 51 -6.90 -11.78 1.98
N LYS A 52 -6.25 -11.36 0.89
CA LYS A 52 -5.33 -12.22 0.12
C LYS A 52 -4.00 -12.38 0.86
N LYS A 53 -3.48 -13.61 0.84
CA LYS A 53 -2.25 -13.96 1.57
C LYS A 53 -1.08 -13.02 1.26
N ARG A 54 -0.81 -12.75 -0.02
CA ARG A 54 0.30 -11.86 -0.44
C ARG A 54 0.15 -10.42 0.07
N SER A 55 -1.08 -9.94 0.19
CA SER A 55 -1.35 -8.61 0.75
C SER A 55 -1.11 -8.59 2.26
N ARG A 56 -1.62 -9.60 2.97
CA ARG A 56 -1.42 -9.72 4.43
C ARG A 56 0.05 -9.86 4.78
N GLN A 57 0.79 -10.68 4.02
CA GLN A 57 2.22 -10.87 4.24
C GLN A 57 3.01 -9.58 3.99
N THR A 58 2.69 -8.85 2.91
CA THR A 58 3.30 -7.55 2.63
C THR A 58 3.08 -6.59 3.80
N ALA A 59 1.84 -6.45 4.25
CA ALA A 59 1.49 -5.59 5.38
C ALA A 59 2.24 -5.98 6.65
N ALA A 60 2.31 -7.28 6.96
CA ALA A 60 2.99 -7.77 8.16
C ALA A 60 4.49 -7.49 8.14
N ILE A 61 5.15 -7.65 7.01
CA ILE A 61 6.57 -7.36 6.86
C ILE A 61 6.84 -5.86 7.02
N ILE A 62 6.05 -5.01 6.36
CA ILE A 62 6.20 -3.57 6.52
C ILE A 62 5.98 -3.15 7.98
N ALA A 63 4.93 -3.67 8.61
CA ALA A 63 4.64 -3.40 10.03
C ALA A 63 5.84 -3.73 10.92
N GLN A 64 6.43 -4.90 10.73
CA GLN A 64 7.62 -5.33 11.47
C GLN A 64 8.78 -4.37 11.28
N GLU A 65 9.08 -3.97 10.05
CA GLU A 65 10.23 -3.11 9.74
C GLU A 65 10.06 -1.70 10.29
N VAL A 66 8.86 -1.12 10.25
CA VAL A 66 8.62 0.25 10.73
C VAL A 66 8.22 0.33 12.21
N GLY A 67 8.11 -0.82 12.90
CA GLY A 67 7.75 -0.85 14.32
C GLY A 67 6.25 -0.69 14.59
N PHE A 68 5.40 -1.05 13.63
CA PHE A 68 3.95 -1.10 13.82
C PHE A 68 3.55 -2.49 14.32
N SER A 69 2.59 -2.57 15.24
CA SER A 69 2.12 -3.86 15.75
C SER A 69 1.36 -4.64 14.66
N PRO A 70 1.85 -5.81 14.23
CA PRO A 70 1.15 -6.62 13.22
C PRO A 70 -0.27 -7.01 13.64
N ALA A 71 -0.53 -7.15 14.94
CA ALA A 71 -1.87 -7.47 15.46
C ALA A 71 -2.89 -6.37 15.20
N LYS A 72 -2.45 -5.15 14.90
CA LYS A 72 -3.31 -3.99 14.61
C LYS A 72 -3.58 -3.80 13.12
N ILE A 73 -3.04 -4.64 12.26
CA ILE A 73 -3.32 -4.58 10.81
C ILE A 73 -4.81 -4.83 10.60
N ILE A 74 -5.44 -3.98 9.78
CA ILE A 74 -6.86 -4.09 9.46
C ILE A 74 -6.99 -4.83 8.13
N GLU A 75 -7.56 -6.04 8.17
CA GLU A 75 -7.93 -6.77 6.96
C GLU A 75 -9.30 -6.32 6.48
N THR A 76 -9.42 -6.02 5.19
CA THR A 76 -10.69 -5.59 4.63
C THR A 76 -10.84 -5.98 3.16
N GLU A 77 -12.05 -6.36 2.78
CA GLU A 77 -12.42 -6.60 1.38
C GLU A 77 -12.33 -5.32 0.53
N ARG A 78 -12.36 -4.16 1.18
CA ARG A 78 -12.47 -2.84 0.52
C ARG A 78 -11.15 -2.37 -0.10
N VAL A 79 -10.08 -3.16 -0.02
CA VAL A 79 -8.80 -2.89 -0.69
C VAL A 79 -8.37 -4.04 -1.60
N LYS A 80 -9.32 -4.87 -2.03
CA LYS A 80 -9.08 -5.92 -3.03
C LYS A 80 -8.88 -5.34 -4.42
N ALA A 81 -8.34 -6.18 -5.32
CA ALA A 81 -7.97 -5.80 -6.68
C ALA A 81 -9.10 -5.15 -7.48
N MET A 82 -10.32 -5.67 -7.36
CA MET A 82 -11.48 -5.21 -8.13
C MET A 82 -12.42 -4.30 -7.34
N THR A 83 -12.02 -3.85 -6.17
CA THR A 83 -12.81 -2.92 -5.38
C THR A 83 -12.86 -1.55 -6.08
N PRO A 84 -14.06 -0.96 -6.27
CA PRO A 84 -14.16 0.39 -6.79
C PRO A 84 -13.41 1.40 -5.90
N PRO A 85 -12.75 2.41 -6.47
CA PRO A 85 -11.96 3.36 -5.68
C PRO A 85 -12.79 4.12 -4.65
N GLU A 86 -14.07 4.38 -4.93
CA GLU A 86 -15.00 5.03 -4.00
C GLU A 86 -15.14 4.25 -2.70
N GLU A 87 -15.17 2.92 -2.77
CA GLU A 87 -15.28 2.06 -1.59
C GLU A 87 -14.01 2.10 -0.73
N THR A 88 -12.85 2.10 -1.36
CA THR A 88 -11.58 2.22 -0.65
C THR A 88 -11.45 3.59 0.01
N VAL A 89 -11.78 4.64 -0.72
CA VAL A 89 -11.74 6.02 -0.18
C VAL A 89 -12.73 6.19 0.97
N LYS A 90 -13.91 5.59 0.85
CA LYS A 90 -14.90 5.58 1.94
C LYS A 90 -14.36 4.87 3.18
N ALA A 91 -13.66 3.75 3.00
CA ALA A 91 -13.02 3.04 4.12
C ALA A 91 -12.02 3.96 4.85
N LEU A 92 -11.21 4.69 4.11
CA LEU A 92 -10.26 5.66 4.68
C LEU A 92 -10.98 6.80 5.40
N ALA A 93 -12.07 7.32 4.83
CA ALA A 93 -12.85 8.40 5.42
C ALA A 93 -13.54 7.99 6.73
N GLU A 94 -13.84 6.72 6.89
CA GLU A 94 -14.44 6.16 8.10
C GLU A 94 -13.44 5.93 9.24
N MET A 95 -12.18 6.24 9.05
CA MET A 95 -11.10 6.04 10.02
C MET A 95 -10.73 7.39 10.70
N PRO A 96 -11.57 7.91 11.61
CA PRO A 96 -11.32 9.21 12.22
C PRO A 96 -10.10 9.16 13.14
N GLY A 97 -9.32 10.25 13.13
CA GLY A 97 -8.14 10.39 13.97
C GLY A 97 -6.87 9.78 13.40
N TYR A 98 -6.92 9.07 12.29
CA TYR A 98 -5.71 8.60 11.63
C TYR A 98 -5.18 9.65 10.66
N THR A 99 -3.87 9.87 10.69
CA THR A 99 -3.19 10.87 9.85
C THR A 99 -2.21 10.26 8.87
N LYS A 100 -1.78 9.03 9.10
CA LYS A 100 -0.80 8.31 8.26
C LYS A 100 -1.27 6.87 8.08
N VAL A 101 -1.74 6.54 6.90
CA VAL A 101 -2.32 5.23 6.60
C VAL A 101 -1.61 4.58 5.42
N LEU A 102 -1.20 3.33 5.58
CA LEU A 102 -0.68 2.50 4.49
C LEU A 102 -1.76 1.53 4.00
N ILE A 103 -1.90 1.40 2.69
CA ILE A 103 -2.64 0.31 2.06
C ILE A 103 -1.65 -0.59 1.33
N ALA A 104 -1.55 -1.84 1.78
CA ALA A 104 -0.86 -2.91 1.05
C ALA A 104 -1.91 -3.62 0.19
N GLY A 105 -1.89 -3.36 -1.11
CA GLY A 105 -2.99 -3.78 -1.97
C GLY A 105 -2.57 -4.30 -3.33
N HIS A 106 -3.47 -4.19 -4.27
CA HIS A 106 -3.42 -4.84 -5.58
C HIS A 106 -3.70 -3.84 -6.70
N LEU A 107 -3.28 -4.21 -7.91
CA LEU A 107 -3.76 -3.58 -9.13
C LEU A 107 -4.99 -4.34 -9.65
N PRO A 108 -5.94 -3.68 -10.31
CA PRO A 108 -5.92 -2.25 -10.68
C PRO A 108 -6.35 -1.28 -9.58
N SER A 109 -6.84 -1.77 -8.44
CA SER A 109 -7.42 -0.95 -7.38
C SER A 109 -6.50 0.20 -6.94
N LEU A 110 -5.22 -0.06 -6.66
CA LEU A 110 -4.30 0.99 -6.18
C LEU A 110 -4.16 2.14 -7.19
N ALA A 111 -4.05 1.81 -8.48
CA ALA A 111 -3.94 2.82 -9.54
C ALA A 111 -5.23 3.64 -9.65
N GLU A 112 -6.38 2.99 -9.50
CA GLU A 112 -7.69 3.67 -9.52
C GLU A 112 -7.89 4.57 -8.30
N VAL A 113 -7.46 4.12 -7.12
CA VAL A 113 -7.49 4.94 -5.90
C VAL A 113 -6.59 6.16 -6.05
N ALA A 114 -5.38 5.98 -6.55
CA ALA A 114 -4.46 7.09 -6.80
C ALA A 114 -5.09 8.11 -7.77
N SER A 115 -5.66 7.63 -8.88
CA SER A 115 -6.32 8.52 -9.84
C SER A 115 -7.51 9.26 -9.21
N PHE A 116 -8.33 8.56 -8.45
CA PHE A 116 -9.49 9.15 -7.76
C PHE A 116 -9.06 10.29 -6.83
N LEU A 117 -8.00 10.07 -6.05
CA LEU A 117 -7.53 11.07 -5.09
C LEU A 117 -6.87 12.28 -5.76
N LEU A 118 -6.26 12.10 -6.93
CA LEU A 118 -5.49 13.14 -7.60
C LEU A 118 -6.30 13.93 -8.64
N THR A 119 -7.33 13.33 -9.24
CA THR A 119 -8.12 13.94 -10.31
C THR A 119 -9.56 13.52 -10.25
N GLU A 120 -10.42 14.27 -10.94
CA GLU A 120 -11.78 13.81 -11.22
C GLU A 120 -11.74 12.78 -12.35
N GLY A 121 -12.33 11.60 -12.09
CA GLY A 121 -12.34 10.49 -13.03
C GLY A 121 -11.04 9.70 -13.05
N SER A 122 -10.88 8.83 -14.05
CA SER A 122 -9.74 7.91 -14.17
C SER A 122 -8.66 8.47 -15.09
N LYS A 123 -8.22 9.69 -14.84
CA LYS A 123 -7.33 10.42 -15.76
C LYS A 123 -5.86 10.36 -15.39
N ALA A 124 -5.53 10.26 -14.11
CA ALA A 124 -4.14 10.15 -13.69
C ALA A 124 -3.70 8.70 -13.77
N LYS A 125 -2.52 8.47 -14.34
CA LYS A 125 -1.94 7.14 -14.42
C LYS A 125 -0.68 7.10 -13.56
N VAL A 126 -0.77 6.40 -12.44
CA VAL A 126 0.39 6.10 -11.59
C VAL A 126 0.74 4.65 -11.82
N GLU A 127 1.94 4.39 -12.31
CA GLU A 127 2.42 3.05 -12.58
C GLU A 127 3.02 2.44 -11.32
N PHE A 128 2.44 1.34 -10.86
CA PHE A 128 2.89 0.64 -9.66
C PHE A 128 3.76 -0.55 -10.03
N GLU A 129 4.83 -0.74 -9.28
CA GLU A 129 5.63 -1.95 -9.30
C GLU A 129 5.48 -2.66 -7.96
N ARG A 130 5.57 -3.98 -7.95
CA ARG A 130 5.45 -4.79 -6.74
C ARG A 130 6.52 -4.41 -5.72
N GLY A 131 6.08 -3.98 -4.54
CA GLY A 131 6.96 -3.49 -3.48
C GLY A 131 7.29 -2.00 -3.59
N GLY A 132 6.87 -1.33 -4.65
CA GLY A 132 6.99 0.13 -4.76
C GLY A 132 5.92 0.82 -3.92
N CYS A 133 6.15 2.08 -3.59
CA CYS A 133 5.27 2.83 -2.71
C CYS A 133 5.14 4.28 -3.16
N CYS A 134 3.93 4.84 -3.04
CA CYS A 134 3.74 6.27 -3.21
C CYS A 134 3.09 6.89 -1.97
N ARG A 135 3.24 8.21 -1.86
CA ARG A 135 2.57 9.01 -0.83
C ARG A 135 1.71 10.07 -1.50
N ILE A 136 0.44 10.10 -1.12
CA ILE A 136 -0.53 11.12 -1.53
C ILE A 136 -1.05 11.80 -0.28
N ASP A 137 -0.95 13.13 -0.22
CA ASP A 137 -1.48 13.92 0.88
C ASP A 137 -2.86 14.46 0.52
N VAL A 138 -3.78 14.36 1.45
CA VAL A 138 -5.14 14.88 1.30
C VAL A 138 -5.52 15.70 2.54
N GLU A 139 -6.30 16.77 2.35
CA GLU A 139 -6.80 17.58 3.45
C GLU A 139 -8.08 17.03 4.04
N GLU A 140 -8.92 16.44 3.18
CA GLU A 140 -10.21 15.83 3.56
C GLU A 140 -10.49 14.62 2.69
N LEU A 141 -11.44 13.79 3.09
CA LEU A 141 -11.92 12.65 2.31
C LEU A 141 -13.46 12.65 2.29
N PRO A 142 -14.09 12.37 1.13
CA PRO A 142 -13.45 12.11 -0.17
C PRO A 142 -12.92 13.39 -0.82
N THR A 143 -11.97 13.23 -1.72
CA THR A 143 -11.40 14.35 -2.47
C THR A 143 -10.85 13.90 -3.81
N HIS A 144 -10.76 14.83 -4.77
CA HIS A 144 -10.02 14.66 -6.02
C HIS A 144 -8.87 15.68 -6.12
N SER A 145 -8.56 16.34 -5.01
CA SER A 145 -7.55 17.40 -4.93
C SER A 145 -6.33 17.01 -4.10
N GLY A 146 -6.08 15.71 -4.01
CA GLY A 146 -4.89 15.19 -3.34
C GLY A 146 -3.61 15.59 -4.07
N ARG A 147 -2.50 15.53 -3.36
CA ARG A 147 -1.18 15.87 -3.88
C ARG A 147 -0.27 14.66 -3.82
N LEU A 148 0.21 14.21 -4.98
CA LEU A 148 1.26 13.20 -5.04
C LEU A 148 2.57 13.82 -4.55
N ARG A 149 3.10 13.29 -3.46
CA ARG A 149 4.36 13.77 -2.89
C ARG A 149 5.55 13.06 -3.52
N TRP A 150 5.45 11.77 -3.74
CA TRP A 150 6.47 10.96 -4.40
C TRP A 150 5.91 9.57 -4.74
N TYR A 151 6.56 8.94 -5.70
CA TYR A 151 6.50 7.50 -5.94
C TYR A 151 7.93 6.97 -5.98
N LEU A 152 8.20 5.92 -5.23
CA LEU A 152 9.50 5.24 -5.20
C LEU A 152 9.34 3.81 -5.69
N THR A 153 10.15 3.45 -6.70
CA THR A 153 10.21 2.08 -7.21
C THR A 153 10.92 1.17 -6.21
N PRO A 154 10.76 -0.17 -6.32
CA PRO A 154 11.51 -1.09 -5.48
C PRO A 154 13.03 -0.88 -5.57
N GLU A 155 13.55 -0.55 -6.76
CA GLU A 155 14.98 -0.28 -6.96
C GLU A 155 15.43 0.97 -6.20
N GLN A 156 14.62 2.03 -6.25
CA GLN A 156 14.90 3.26 -5.50
C GLN A 156 14.85 3.02 -3.99
N LEU A 157 13.87 2.25 -3.53
CA LEU A 157 13.77 1.87 -2.12
C LEU A 157 14.98 1.04 -1.69
N GLN A 158 15.46 0.16 -2.54
CA GLN A 158 16.68 -0.62 -2.27
C GLN A 158 17.89 0.29 -2.07
N LEU A 159 18.05 1.32 -2.90
CA LEU A 159 19.14 2.30 -2.73
C LEU A 159 19.03 3.04 -1.40
N ILE A 160 17.83 3.40 -0.99
CA ILE A 160 17.61 4.07 0.29
C ILE A 160 17.92 3.13 1.46
N ALA A 161 17.52 1.86 1.34
CA ALA A 161 17.70 0.86 2.40
C ALA A 161 19.17 0.44 2.61
N SER A 162 20.00 0.58 1.58
CA SER A 162 21.41 0.16 1.63
C SER A 162 22.30 1.01 2.53
#